data_c05bd7b50ea5dd38ad4ef212aa5c1afa
#
_entry.id   c05bd7b50ea5dd38ad4ef212aa5c1afa
#
_cell.length_a   1.000
_cell.length_b   1.000
_cell.length_c   1.000
_cell.angle_alpha   90.00
_cell.angle_beta   90.00
_cell.angle_gamma   90.00
#
_symmetry.space_group_name_H-M   'P 1'
#
loop_
_entity.id
_entity.type
_entity.pdbx_description
1 polymer ?
#
loop_
_entity_poly.entity_id
_entity_poly.type
_entity_poly.pdbx_seq_one_letter_code
_entity_poly.pdbx_strand_id
1 'polypeptide(L)'
;MTDTRPLLLIDVDGPLNAHGGPYSGGDAPDGYVMHRLHNGSFTDEHGRPWAQGGLRIWLNPAHGPMLLALADRCELAWCTAWRETANEFIGPLIGLPELPVVPLPDGWVTLNDHIWKLPGVEEYAAGRAVAWFDDEFTPADDEWAEKRTADGLATLLVHIDPVHGIRQCDADRVGEWASTLAAVSISGEPAVGTPLRVGDRAP
;
A
#
# COMPACT_ATOMS: atom_id res chain seq x y z
N MET A 1 -18.17 17.52 2.63
CA MET A 1 -18.64 16.38 1.80
C MET A 1 -17.64 15.29 2.03
N THR A 2 -18.05 14.11 2.49
CA THR A 2 -17.14 12.94 2.61
C THR A 2 -16.77 12.48 1.21
N ASP A 3 -15.47 12.26 0.96
CA ASP A 3 -14.99 11.68 -0.29
C ASP A 3 -15.60 10.27 -0.44
N THR A 4 -16.23 9.99 -1.56
CA THR A 4 -16.88 8.70 -1.85
C THR A 4 -16.03 7.79 -2.70
N ARG A 5 -14.86 8.28 -3.16
CA ARG A 5 -13.91 7.44 -3.91
C ARG A 5 -13.38 6.31 -3.03
N PRO A 6 -13.01 5.17 -3.61
CA PRO A 6 -12.30 4.13 -2.87
C PRO A 6 -10.97 4.67 -2.31
N LEU A 7 -10.54 4.09 -1.20
CA LEU A 7 -9.20 4.34 -0.65
C LEU A 7 -8.16 3.55 -1.43
N LEU A 8 -6.98 4.16 -1.66
CA LEU A 8 -5.76 3.44 -2.00
C LEU A 8 -4.75 3.65 -0.88
N LEU A 9 -4.54 2.60 -0.10
CA LEU A 9 -3.58 2.57 1.01
C LEU A 9 -2.21 2.15 0.49
N ILE A 10 -1.17 2.86 0.94
CA ILE A 10 0.18 2.71 0.40
C ILE A 10 1.16 2.51 1.56
N ASP A 11 1.82 1.36 1.59
CA ASP A 11 2.99 1.19 2.44
C ASP A 11 4.25 1.74 1.76
N VAL A 12 5.28 1.99 2.55
CA VAL A 12 6.57 2.53 2.09
C VAL A 12 7.60 1.43 1.94
N ASP A 13 7.91 0.70 3.02
CA ASP A 13 8.92 -0.34 2.98
C ASP A 13 8.37 -1.56 2.24
N GLY A 14 9.13 -2.06 1.27
CA GLY A 14 8.67 -3.02 0.29
C GLY A 14 8.07 -2.36 -0.95
N PRO A 15 6.89 -1.73 -0.89
CA PRO A 15 6.24 -1.13 -2.05
C PRO A 15 7.00 0.01 -2.72
N LEU A 16 7.50 0.98 -1.96
CA LEU A 16 8.19 2.16 -2.50
C LEU A 16 9.70 2.09 -2.24
N ASN A 17 10.10 1.72 -1.04
CA ASN A 17 11.48 1.49 -0.63
C ASN A 17 11.78 0.00 -0.79
N ALA A 18 12.24 -0.40 -1.98
CA ALA A 18 12.53 -1.79 -2.27
C ALA A 18 13.63 -2.35 -1.36
N HIS A 19 13.41 -3.55 -0.81
CA HIS A 19 14.33 -4.23 0.09
C HIS A 19 14.25 -5.76 -0.04
N GLY A 20 15.10 -6.48 0.70
CA GLY A 20 15.01 -7.95 0.79
C GLY A 20 15.64 -8.74 -0.35
N GLY A 21 16.16 -8.07 -1.38
CA GLY A 21 16.84 -8.71 -2.49
C GLY A 21 18.37 -8.66 -2.37
N PRO A 22 19.09 -8.94 -3.45
CA PRO A 22 20.56 -8.82 -3.54
C PRO A 22 21.04 -7.38 -3.28
N TYR A 23 20.13 -6.42 -3.21
CA TYR A 23 20.39 -4.99 -3.02
C TYR A 23 20.59 -4.58 -1.55
N SER A 24 20.30 -5.43 -0.59
CA SER A 24 20.46 -5.14 0.84
C SER A 24 21.89 -4.82 1.28
N GLY A 25 22.87 -4.95 0.39
CA GLY A 25 24.28 -4.64 0.62
C GLY A 25 24.99 -3.80 -0.43
N GLY A 26 24.34 -3.35 -1.50
CA GLY A 26 25.06 -2.77 -2.62
C GLY A 26 24.26 -1.84 -3.53
N ASP A 27 23.99 -2.30 -4.74
CA ASP A 27 23.43 -1.47 -5.81
C ASP A 27 21.91 -1.36 -5.73
N ALA A 28 21.37 -0.24 -6.22
CA ALA A 28 19.94 -0.03 -6.33
C ALA A 28 19.31 -0.99 -7.34
N PRO A 29 18.03 -1.36 -7.18
CA PRO A 29 17.25 -1.89 -8.28
C PRO A 29 17.21 -0.91 -9.46
N ASP A 30 16.97 -1.43 -10.66
CA ASP A 30 16.86 -0.61 -11.85
C ASP A 30 15.77 0.47 -11.69
N GLY A 31 16.13 1.73 -11.97
CA GLY A 31 15.24 2.88 -11.83
C GLY A 31 15.14 3.48 -10.42
N TYR A 32 15.76 2.84 -9.42
CA TYR A 32 15.77 3.36 -8.05
C TYR A 32 16.96 4.29 -7.81
N VAL A 33 16.73 5.30 -6.98
CA VAL A 33 17.73 6.27 -6.52
C VAL A 33 17.93 6.11 -5.02
N MET A 34 19.20 6.05 -4.60
CA MET A 34 19.55 5.99 -3.18
C MET A 34 19.46 7.36 -2.54
N HIS A 35 18.72 7.44 -1.45
CA HIS A 35 18.65 8.62 -0.59
C HIS A 35 19.23 8.31 0.80
N ARG A 36 19.84 9.32 1.43
CA ARG A 36 20.26 9.27 2.83
C ARG A 36 19.47 10.28 3.64
N LEU A 37 18.68 9.77 4.55
CA LEU A 37 17.89 10.60 5.45
C LEU A 37 18.70 10.85 6.72
N HIS A 38 19.05 12.11 6.96
CA HIS A 38 19.77 12.58 8.13
C HIS A 38 18.81 13.32 9.04
N ASN A 39 17.93 12.60 9.70
CA ASN A 39 17.09 13.19 10.73
C ASN A 39 17.36 12.49 12.06
N GLY A 40 17.62 13.28 13.11
CA GLY A 40 17.80 12.78 14.47
C GLY A 40 16.54 12.12 15.06
N SER A 41 15.45 12.06 14.30
CA SER A 41 14.18 11.44 14.69
C SER A 41 14.15 9.92 14.47
N PHE A 42 15.04 9.36 13.65
CA PHE A 42 15.11 7.91 13.46
C PHE A 42 15.95 7.27 14.56
N THR A 43 15.28 6.81 15.60
CA THR A 43 15.90 6.09 16.70
C THR A 43 15.39 4.64 16.72
N ASP A 44 16.24 3.72 17.22
CA ASP A 44 15.80 2.37 17.55
C ASP A 44 14.85 2.39 18.76
N GLU A 45 14.32 1.23 19.13
CA GLU A 45 13.44 1.04 20.30
C GLU A 45 14.05 1.52 21.64
N HIS A 46 15.36 1.78 21.67
CA HIS A 46 16.10 2.29 22.83
C HIS A 46 16.43 3.79 22.72
N GLY A 47 15.88 4.49 21.70
CA GLY A 47 16.14 5.92 21.48
C GLY A 47 17.52 6.23 20.91
N ARG A 48 18.26 5.24 20.38
CA ARG A 48 19.57 5.43 19.76
C ARG A 48 19.40 5.76 18.28
N PRO A 49 20.15 6.72 17.71
CA PRO A 49 20.12 6.99 16.26
C PRO A 49 20.40 5.72 15.46
N TRP A 50 19.53 5.41 14.51
CA TRP A 50 19.58 4.16 13.72
C TRP A 50 20.88 3.91 12.97
N ALA A 51 21.61 4.96 12.61
CA ALA A 51 22.97 4.81 12.07
C ALA A 51 23.79 6.11 12.19
N GLN A 52 25.07 5.98 12.48
CA GLN A 52 26.04 7.04 12.20
C GLN A 52 26.19 7.15 10.67
N GLY A 53 25.44 8.02 10.02
CA GLY A 53 25.48 8.17 8.55
C GLY A 53 24.13 8.27 7.88
N GLY A 54 23.05 8.25 8.66
CA GLY A 54 21.67 8.37 8.15
C GLY A 54 21.07 7.03 7.67
N LEU A 55 19.74 7.00 7.60
CA LEU A 55 18.98 5.89 7.04
C LEU A 55 19.11 5.90 5.51
N ARG A 56 19.51 4.78 4.93
CA ARG A 56 19.48 4.59 3.46
C ARG A 56 18.14 4.06 3.05
N ILE A 57 17.56 4.67 2.01
CA ILE A 57 16.35 4.21 1.35
C ILE A 57 16.57 4.23 -0.16
N TRP A 58 15.85 3.37 -0.86
CA TRP A 58 15.84 3.28 -2.31
C TRP A 58 14.46 3.62 -2.83
N LEU A 59 14.32 4.73 -3.57
CA LEU A 59 13.03 5.16 -4.12
C LEU A 59 13.11 5.25 -5.64
N ASN A 60 12.03 4.83 -6.31
CA ASN A 60 11.90 5.01 -7.75
C ASN A 60 11.07 6.27 -8.03
N PRO A 61 11.65 7.32 -8.67
CA PRO A 61 10.92 8.54 -9.00
C PRO A 61 9.68 8.31 -9.89
N ALA A 62 9.62 7.20 -10.62
CA ALA A 62 8.46 6.86 -11.45
C ALA A 62 7.21 6.49 -10.62
N HIS A 63 7.36 6.12 -9.34
CA HIS A 63 6.22 5.79 -8.47
C HIS A 63 5.30 7.00 -8.25
N GLY A 64 5.84 8.21 -8.11
CA GLY A 64 5.03 9.41 -7.89
C GLY A 64 4.01 9.65 -9.01
N PRO A 65 4.42 9.82 -10.27
CA PRO A 65 3.49 9.95 -11.40
C PRO A 65 2.53 8.77 -11.53
N MET A 66 2.99 7.54 -11.27
CA MET A 66 2.16 6.33 -11.31
C MET A 66 1.03 6.38 -10.27
N LEU A 67 1.33 6.76 -9.04
CA LEU A 67 0.35 6.90 -7.97
C LEU A 67 -0.59 8.09 -8.19
N LEU A 68 -0.06 9.23 -8.68
CA LEU A 68 -0.88 10.40 -9.02
C LEU A 68 -1.89 10.11 -10.13
N ALA A 69 -1.57 9.22 -11.08
CA ALA A 69 -2.53 8.80 -12.10
C ALA A 69 -3.73 8.02 -11.51
N LEU A 70 -3.62 7.47 -10.32
CA LEU A 70 -4.71 6.81 -9.60
C LEU A 70 -5.53 7.79 -8.74
N ALA A 71 -5.00 8.98 -8.44
CA ALA A 71 -5.63 9.95 -7.54
C ALA A 71 -6.96 10.50 -8.05
N ASP A 72 -7.22 10.44 -9.36
CA ASP A 72 -8.53 10.83 -9.92
C ASP A 72 -9.64 9.82 -9.55
N ARG A 73 -9.27 8.56 -9.28
CA ARG A 73 -10.19 7.45 -9.03
C ARG A 73 -10.20 7.01 -7.57
N CYS A 74 -9.07 7.20 -6.86
CA CYS A 74 -8.89 6.78 -5.48
C CYS A 74 -8.43 7.96 -4.63
N GLU A 75 -8.81 7.97 -3.35
CA GLU A 75 -8.14 8.79 -2.35
C GLU A 75 -6.89 8.06 -1.88
N LEU A 76 -5.72 8.66 -2.08
CA LEU A 76 -4.44 8.08 -1.65
C LEU A 76 -4.23 8.36 -0.17
N ALA A 77 -3.74 7.37 0.58
CA ALA A 77 -3.37 7.53 1.98
C ALA A 77 -2.15 6.66 2.34
N TRP A 78 -1.30 7.18 3.21
CA TRP A 78 -0.20 6.41 3.78
C TRP A 78 -0.72 5.38 4.78
N CYS A 79 -0.31 4.12 4.62
CA CYS A 79 -0.58 3.03 5.56
C CYS A 79 0.74 2.33 5.90
N THR A 80 1.59 3.01 6.66
CA THR A 80 2.99 2.66 6.84
C THR A 80 3.49 2.95 8.25
N ALA A 81 4.49 2.22 8.69
CA ALA A 81 5.22 2.49 9.93
C ALA A 81 5.90 3.86 9.96
N TRP A 82 6.13 4.47 8.79
CA TRP A 82 6.66 5.83 8.69
C TRP A 82 5.70 6.90 9.20
N ARG A 83 4.39 6.62 9.25
CA ARG A 83 3.36 7.55 9.70
C ARG A 83 3.51 8.92 8.99
N GLU A 84 3.41 10.02 9.73
CA GLU A 84 3.54 11.39 9.23
C GLU A 84 4.91 11.67 8.59
N THR A 85 5.95 10.95 9.00
CA THR A 85 7.28 11.13 8.40
C THR A 85 7.35 10.67 6.94
N ALA A 86 6.39 9.88 6.46
CA ALA A 86 6.25 9.58 5.04
C ALA A 86 5.97 10.85 4.22
N ASN A 87 5.17 11.78 4.73
CA ASN A 87 4.93 13.08 4.11
C ASN A 87 6.17 13.99 4.15
N GLU A 88 6.98 13.86 5.18
CA GLU A 88 8.19 14.70 5.33
C GLU A 88 9.34 14.21 4.44
N PHE A 89 9.54 12.89 4.33
CA PHE A 89 10.76 12.33 3.75
C PHE A 89 10.54 11.50 2.48
N ILE A 90 9.38 10.87 2.29
CA ILE A 90 9.15 9.96 1.17
C ILE A 90 8.40 10.66 0.04
N GLY A 91 7.23 11.21 0.35
CA GLY A 91 6.37 11.86 -0.65
C GLY A 91 7.11 12.89 -1.51
N PRO A 92 7.84 13.85 -0.93
CA PRO A 92 8.57 14.87 -1.71
C PRO A 92 9.63 14.30 -2.64
N LEU A 93 10.29 13.20 -2.28
CA LEU A 93 11.36 12.59 -3.08
C LEU A 93 10.83 11.88 -4.34
N ILE A 94 9.57 11.46 -4.32
CA ILE A 94 8.90 10.84 -5.49
C ILE A 94 7.85 11.77 -6.12
N GLY A 95 7.71 13.01 -5.62
CA GLY A 95 6.82 14.03 -6.20
C GLY A 95 5.35 13.88 -5.81
N LEU A 96 5.03 13.24 -4.68
CA LEU A 96 3.68 13.21 -4.12
C LEU A 96 3.41 14.46 -3.28
N PRO A 97 2.16 14.95 -3.27
CA PRO A 97 1.71 15.93 -2.29
C PRO A 97 1.62 15.30 -0.89
N GLU A 98 1.32 16.11 0.11
CA GLU A 98 0.96 15.59 1.41
C GLU A 98 -0.30 14.72 1.31
N LEU A 99 -0.23 13.49 1.83
CA LEU A 99 -1.32 12.52 1.85
C LEU A 99 -1.83 12.33 3.28
N PRO A 100 -3.12 11.99 3.46
CA PRO A 100 -3.64 11.50 4.73
C PRO A 100 -2.84 10.29 5.23
N VAL A 101 -2.78 10.13 6.54
CA VAL A 101 -2.08 9.02 7.21
C VAL A 101 -3.09 8.17 7.97
N VAL A 102 -3.07 6.87 7.74
CA VAL A 102 -3.88 5.91 8.51
C VAL A 102 -3.33 5.85 9.93
N PRO A 103 -4.17 6.10 10.96
CA PRO A 103 -3.75 5.93 12.34
C PRO A 103 -3.53 4.44 12.64
N LEU A 104 -2.28 4.04 12.73
CA LEU A 104 -1.92 2.65 12.99
C LEU A 104 -1.69 2.41 14.49
N PRO A 105 -1.94 1.19 15.00
CA PRO A 105 -1.64 0.82 16.39
C PRO A 105 -0.19 1.08 16.76
N ASP A 106 0.08 1.31 18.05
CA ASP A 106 1.44 1.34 18.56
C ASP A 106 1.97 -0.08 18.73
N GLY A 107 3.15 -0.34 18.18
CA GLY A 107 3.82 -1.64 18.22
C GLY A 107 3.39 -2.58 17.08
N TRP A 108 4.24 -3.57 16.84
CA TRP A 108 4.13 -4.56 15.75
C TRP A 108 3.39 -5.83 16.22
N VAL A 109 2.23 -5.67 16.84
CA VAL A 109 1.50 -6.82 17.39
C VAL A 109 0.58 -7.37 16.33
N THR A 110 0.93 -8.52 15.78
CA THR A 110 0.05 -9.31 14.91
C THR A 110 -1.08 -9.91 15.76
N LEU A 111 -2.32 -9.62 15.39
CA LEU A 111 -3.51 -10.20 16.02
C LEU A 111 -4.13 -11.22 15.06
N ASN A 112 -4.33 -12.46 15.53
CA ASN A 112 -4.99 -13.54 14.76
C ASN A 112 -4.36 -13.78 13.37
N ASP A 113 -3.04 -13.77 13.30
CA ASP A 113 -2.26 -13.97 12.07
C ASP A 113 -2.46 -12.90 10.97
N HIS A 114 -3.17 -11.82 11.25
CA HIS A 114 -3.29 -10.67 10.34
C HIS A 114 -2.08 -9.75 10.39
N ILE A 115 -1.88 -9.01 9.30
CA ILE A 115 -0.94 -7.89 9.28
C ILE A 115 -1.26 -6.90 10.41
N TRP A 116 -0.25 -6.46 11.14
CA TRP A 116 -0.41 -5.60 12.33
C TRP A 116 -1.15 -4.28 12.06
N LYS A 117 -1.17 -3.82 10.81
CA LYS A 117 -1.83 -2.58 10.35
C LYS A 117 -3.36 -2.71 10.27
N LEU A 118 -3.88 -3.94 10.18
CA LEU A 118 -5.29 -4.20 9.88
C LEU A 118 -6.29 -3.49 10.79
N PRO A 119 -6.13 -3.44 12.13
CA PRO A 119 -7.09 -2.73 13.00
C PRO A 119 -7.23 -1.24 12.65
N GLY A 120 -6.12 -0.56 12.34
CA GLY A 120 -6.13 0.84 11.92
C GLY A 120 -6.79 1.02 10.55
N VAL A 121 -6.58 0.08 9.63
CA VAL A 121 -7.22 0.10 8.31
C VAL A 121 -8.72 -0.09 8.41
N GLU A 122 -9.22 -1.00 9.24
CA GLU A 122 -10.66 -1.21 9.45
C GLU A 122 -11.36 0.05 9.98
N GLU A 123 -10.75 0.69 10.97
CA GLU A 123 -11.27 1.94 11.54
C GLU A 123 -11.24 3.09 10.52
N TYR A 124 -10.12 3.27 9.82
CA TYR A 124 -9.94 4.36 8.86
C TYR A 124 -10.82 4.20 7.62
N ALA A 125 -10.96 2.98 7.13
CA ALA A 125 -11.79 2.70 5.97
C ALA A 125 -13.28 3.00 6.22
N ALA A 126 -13.77 2.82 7.43
CA ALA A 126 -15.13 3.19 7.86
C ALA A 126 -16.23 2.79 6.86
N GLY A 127 -16.14 1.60 6.28
CA GLY A 127 -17.11 1.09 5.30
C GLY A 127 -16.88 1.53 3.85
N ARG A 128 -15.77 2.17 3.52
CA ARG A 128 -15.36 2.49 2.14
C ARG A 128 -14.71 1.29 1.45
N ALA A 129 -14.78 1.25 0.12
CA ALA A 129 -13.96 0.32 -0.67
C ALA A 129 -12.47 0.63 -0.50
N VAL A 130 -11.63 -0.40 -0.47
CA VAL A 130 -10.19 -0.29 -0.20
C VAL A 130 -9.39 -1.07 -1.23
N ALA A 131 -8.39 -0.44 -1.84
CA ALA A 131 -7.23 -1.09 -2.44
C ALA A 131 -6.02 -0.83 -1.53
N TRP A 132 -5.09 -1.79 -1.42
CA TRP A 132 -3.97 -1.66 -0.51
C TRP A 132 -2.71 -2.30 -1.10
N PHE A 133 -1.62 -1.52 -1.21
CA PHE A 133 -0.28 -1.95 -1.58
C PHE A 133 0.54 -2.24 -0.32
N ASP A 134 0.94 -3.49 -0.15
CA ASP A 134 1.77 -3.93 0.97
C ASP A 134 2.52 -5.22 0.59
N ASP A 135 3.62 -5.53 1.23
CA ASP A 135 4.39 -6.76 1.02
C ASP A 135 4.24 -7.77 2.18
N GLU A 136 3.60 -7.36 3.27
CA GLU A 136 3.50 -8.16 4.50
C GLU A 136 2.16 -8.90 4.66
N PHE A 137 1.27 -8.92 3.66
CA PHE A 137 -0.01 -9.62 3.76
C PHE A 137 0.16 -11.12 4.04
N THR A 138 -0.73 -11.63 4.87
CA THR A 138 -0.84 -13.02 5.23
C THR A 138 -2.06 -13.67 4.56
N PRO A 139 -2.19 -15.01 4.56
CA PRO A 139 -3.42 -15.68 4.10
C PRO A 139 -4.68 -15.25 4.86
N ALA A 140 -4.56 -14.88 6.14
CA ALA A 140 -5.70 -14.38 6.92
C ALA A 140 -6.19 -13.01 6.42
N ASP A 141 -5.29 -12.18 5.89
CA ASP A 141 -5.66 -10.89 5.29
C ASP A 141 -6.40 -11.09 3.96
N ASP A 142 -6.01 -12.08 3.17
CA ASP A 142 -6.73 -12.46 1.95
C ASP A 142 -8.16 -12.92 2.28
N GLU A 143 -8.34 -13.78 3.29
CA GLU A 143 -9.66 -14.22 3.76
C GLU A 143 -10.51 -13.04 4.27
N TRP A 144 -9.89 -12.09 4.98
CA TRP A 144 -10.55 -10.86 5.42
C TRP A 144 -11.04 -10.02 4.24
N ALA A 145 -10.20 -9.84 3.21
CA ALA A 145 -10.55 -9.08 2.02
C ALA A 145 -11.68 -9.73 1.21
N GLU A 146 -11.64 -11.05 1.07
CA GLU A 146 -12.70 -11.83 0.42
C GLU A 146 -14.03 -11.67 1.17
N LYS A 147 -14.01 -11.86 2.50
CA LYS A 147 -15.20 -11.69 3.34
C LYS A 147 -15.75 -10.28 3.25
N ARG A 148 -14.91 -9.26 3.36
CA ARG A 148 -15.30 -7.87 3.28
C ARG A 148 -15.94 -7.54 1.92
N THR A 149 -15.40 -8.09 0.84
CA THR A 149 -15.96 -7.94 -0.51
C THR A 149 -17.32 -8.65 -0.63
N ALA A 150 -17.47 -9.85 -0.07
CA ALA A 150 -18.75 -10.57 -0.04
C ALA A 150 -19.83 -9.82 0.77
N ASP A 151 -19.43 -9.11 1.81
CA ASP A 151 -20.30 -8.24 2.63
C ASP A 151 -20.63 -6.90 1.93
N GLY A 152 -20.20 -6.69 0.67
CA GLY A 152 -20.50 -5.51 -0.15
C GLY A 152 -19.48 -4.37 -0.04
N LEU A 153 -18.38 -4.59 0.65
CA LEU A 153 -17.28 -3.62 0.80
C LEU A 153 -16.08 -4.06 -0.06
N ALA A 154 -16.09 -3.69 -1.33
CA ALA A 154 -15.05 -4.08 -2.27
C ALA A 154 -13.64 -3.84 -1.71
N THR A 155 -12.82 -4.88 -1.69
CA THR A 155 -11.48 -4.85 -1.13
C THR A 155 -10.51 -5.55 -2.06
N LEU A 156 -9.39 -4.89 -2.37
CA LEU A 156 -8.34 -5.39 -3.25
C LEU A 156 -7.00 -5.31 -2.54
N LEU A 157 -6.45 -6.44 -2.11
CA LEU A 157 -5.07 -6.53 -1.68
C LEU A 157 -4.15 -6.75 -2.88
N VAL A 158 -3.11 -5.95 -2.97
CA VAL A 158 -2.09 -6.07 -4.00
C VAL A 158 -0.78 -6.39 -3.31
N HIS A 159 -0.44 -7.68 -3.29
CA HIS A 159 0.81 -8.19 -2.73
C HIS A 159 1.99 -7.69 -3.56
N ILE A 160 2.80 -6.85 -2.99
CA ILE A 160 3.98 -6.30 -3.63
C ILE A 160 5.19 -7.16 -3.33
N ASP A 161 5.98 -7.48 -4.34
CA ASP A 161 7.28 -8.10 -4.15
C ASP A 161 8.28 -7.04 -3.64
N PRO A 162 8.76 -7.13 -2.38
CA PRO A 162 9.62 -6.10 -1.80
C PRO A 162 10.97 -5.95 -2.50
N VAL A 163 11.37 -6.91 -3.34
CA VAL A 163 12.59 -6.82 -4.15
C VAL A 163 12.41 -5.85 -5.32
N HIS A 164 11.20 -5.75 -5.86
CA HIS A 164 10.91 -4.99 -7.07
C HIS A 164 10.10 -3.71 -6.80
N GLY A 165 9.38 -3.65 -5.67
CA GLY A 165 8.44 -2.59 -5.37
C GLY A 165 7.22 -2.57 -6.32
N ILE A 166 6.46 -1.48 -6.29
CA ILE A 166 5.27 -1.30 -7.14
C ILE A 166 5.68 -1.25 -8.61
N ARG A 167 5.01 -2.05 -9.44
CA ARG A 167 5.18 -2.06 -10.91
C ARG A 167 3.94 -1.48 -11.59
N GLN A 168 4.07 -1.12 -12.87
CA GLN A 168 2.96 -0.59 -13.64
C GLN A 168 1.73 -1.54 -13.64
N CYS A 169 1.95 -2.86 -13.73
CA CYS A 169 0.85 -3.83 -13.68
C CYS A 169 0.07 -3.82 -12.36
N ASP A 170 0.72 -3.49 -11.24
CA ASP A 170 0.09 -3.38 -9.93
C ASP A 170 -0.80 -2.13 -9.88
N ALA A 171 -0.31 -1.00 -10.42
CA ALA A 171 -1.10 0.22 -10.56
C ALA A 171 -2.27 0.06 -11.55
N ASP A 172 -2.04 -0.59 -12.69
CA ASP A 172 -3.08 -0.89 -13.68
C ASP A 172 -4.22 -1.71 -13.06
N ARG A 173 -3.88 -2.73 -12.26
CA ARG A 173 -4.85 -3.56 -11.53
C ARG A 173 -5.74 -2.74 -10.60
N VAL A 174 -5.17 -1.78 -9.87
CA VAL A 174 -5.95 -0.86 -9.02
C VAL A 174 -6.82 0.06 -9.87
N GLY A 175 -6.28 0.61 -10.97
CA GLY A 175 -7.01 1.49 -11.88
C GLY A 175 -8.21 0.81 -12.53
N GLU A 176 -8.09 -0.44 -12.95
CA GLU A 176 -9.17 -1.26 -13.49
C GLU A 176 -10.22 -1.55 -12.41
N TRP A 177 -9.79 -1.98 -11.23
CA TRP A 177 -10.68 -2.24 -10.09
C TRP A 177 -11.49 -1.00 -9.71
N ALA A 178 -10.86 0.16 -9.56
CA ALA A 178 -11.57 1.40 -9.23
C ALA A 178 -12.56 1.82 -10.32
N SER A 179 -12.24 1.56 -11.59
CA SER A 179 -13.13 1.84 -12.72
C SER A 179 -14.38 0.95 -12.69
N THR A 180 -14.27 -0.33 -12.30
CA THR A 180 -15.43 -1.22 -12.17
C THR A 180 -16.38 -0.74 -11.06
N LEU A 181 -15.86 -0.24 -9.95
CA LEU A 181 -16.70 0.30 -8.87
C LEU A 181 -17.48 1.54 -9.30
N ALA A 182 -16.84 2.45 -10.04
CA ALA A 182 -17.51 3.63 -10.57
C ALA A 182 -18.65 3.26 -11.54
N ALA A 183 -18.45 2.25 -12.39
CA ALA A 183 -19.48 1.77 -13.33
C ALA A 183 -20.71 1.17 -12.60
N VAL A 184 -20.48 0.38 -11.53
CA VAL A 184 -21.56 -0.20 -10.70
C VAL A 184 -22.36 0.89 -10.00
N SER A 185 -21.69 1.92 -9.49
CA SER A 185 -22.35 3.05 -8.81
C SER A 185 -23.27 3.85 -9.75
N ILE A 186 -22.98 3.89 -11.06
CA ILE A 186 -23.79 4.60 -12.05
C ILE A 186 -24.99 3.76 -12.53
N SER A 187 -24.85 2.43 -12.59
CA SER A 187 -25.87 1.52 -13.11
C SER A 187 -26.94 1.14 -12.08
N GLY A 188 -26.70 1.35 -10.80
CA GLY A 188 -27.64 1.00 -9.72
C GLY A 188 -27.89 -0.50 -9.54
N GLU A 189 -27.14 -1.36 -10.22
CA GLU A 189 -27.21 -2.82 -10.07
C GLU A 189 -26.19 -3.33 -9.04
N PRO A 190 -26.57 -4.24 -8.13
CA PRO A 190 -25.61 -4.85 -7.20
C PRO A 190 -24.59 -5.68 -7.97
N ALA A 191 -23.31 -5.58 -7.61
CA ALA A 191 -22.23 -6.37 -8.18
C ALA A 191 -22.46 -7.85 -7.90
N VAL A 192 -22.97 -8.60 -8.88
CA VAL A 192 -23.01 -10.07 -8.84
C VAL A 192 -21.60 -10.55 -9.16
N GLY A 193 -20.89 -11.03 -8.13
CA GLY A 193 -19.58 -11.64 -8.28
C GLY A 193 -19.64 -12.81 -9.25
N THR A 194 -19.00 -12.69 -10.40
CA THR A 194 -18.78 -13.83 -11.30
C THR A 194 -17.63 -14.65 -10.72
N PRO A 195 -17.85 -15.91 -10.27
CA PRO A 195 -16.76 -16.74 -9.83
C PRO A 195 -15.86 -17.07 -11.01
N LEU A 196 -14.58 -16.76 -10.90
CA LEU A 196 -13.55 -17.22 -11.81
C LEU A 196 -13.56 -18.74 -11.85
N ARG A 197 -13.96 -19.32 -12.98
CA ARG A 197 -13.87 -20.77 -13.20
C ARG A 197 -12.40 -21.19 -13.18
N VAL A 198 -12.06 -21.99 -12.18
CA VAL A 198 -10.81 -22.76 -12.16
C VAL A 198 -10.85 -23.68 -13.38
N GLY A 199 -9.86 -23.53 -14.27
CA GLY A 199 -9.74 -24.28 -15.50
C GLY A 199 -9.63 -25.78 -15.26
N ASP A 200 -10.44 -26.55 -15.98
CA ASP A 200 -10.38 -28.00 -16.06
C ASP A 200 -8.98 -28.47 -16.50
N ARG A 201 -8.38 -29.33 -15.68
CA ARG A 201 -7.30 -30.20 -16.13
C ARG A 201 -7.94 -31.29 -16.99
N ALA A 202 -7.61 -31.31 -18.25
CA ALA A 202 -7.83 -32.46 -19.11
C ALA A 202 -6.76 -33.55 -18.89
N PRO A 203 -7.07 -34.84 -19.14
CA PRO A 203 -6.33 -36.02 -18.76
C PRO A 203 -4.97 -36.19 -19.47
#